data_9e6d245b329341780ac4994fcdbde386
#
_entry.id   9e6d245b329341780ac4994fcdbde386
#
_cell.length_a   1.000
_cell.length_b   1.000
_cell.length_c   1.000
_cell.angle_alpha   90.00
_cell.angle_beta   90.00
_cell.angle_gamma   90.00
#
_symmetry.space_group_name_H-M   'P 1'
#
loop_
_entity.id
_entity.type
_entity.pdbx_description
1 polymer ?
#
loop_
_entity_poly.entity_id
_entity_poly.type
_entity_poly.pdbx_seq_one_letter_code
_entity_poly.pdbx_strand_id
1 'polypeptide(L)'
;DPVWKAGQGNIRRENAGNKNTEVSAGNGNAANTVYFEATLSYPGGITIREIMKPITEKAESCGLKAELVQNYDPVVFAKDTPMVKAMQDSYERVTGMNGTPVTTTGGTYAKAMPGIVPFGPSFPGQKGISHNPNEWMTVDDLLTNAKIYALALYRLAQL
;
A
#
# COMPACT_ATOMS: atom_id res chain seq x y z
N ASP A 1 1.55 26.38 18.46
CA ASP A 1 0.44 25.42 18.33
C ASP A 1 1.02 24.10 17.83
N PRO A 2 0.79 22.97 18.53
CA PRO A 2 1.24 21.67 18.07
C PRO A 2 0.52 21.28 16.79
N VAL A 3 1.28 20.90 15.77
CA VAL A 3 0.77 20.53 14.43
C VAL A 3 0.89 19.03 14.24
N TRP A 4 -0.21 18.37 13.87
CA TRP A 4 -0.20 17.00 13.40
C TRP A 4 0.09 16.95 11.90
N LYS A 5 1.11 16.21 11.49
CA LYS A 5 1.43 15.97 10.08
C LYS A 5 1.37 14.46 9.78
N ALA A 6 0.64 14.08 8.74
CA ALA A 6 0.68 12.72 8.22
C ALA A 6 1.81 12.61 7.18
N GLY A 7 2.85 11.87 7.50
CA GLY A 7 4.02 11.68 6.64
C GLY A 7 4.86 10.48 7.09
N GLN A 8 5.84 10.09 6.31
CA GLN A 8 6.65 8.89 6.58
C GLN A 8 7.64 9.10 7.74
N GLY A 9 7.46 8.36 8.82
CA GLY A 9 8.42 8.28 9.91
C GLY A 9 8.16 7.09 10.83
N ASN A 10 9.24 6.38 11.22
CA ASN A 10 9.17 5.10 11.91
C ASN A 10 9.10 5.25 13.43
N ILE A 11 7.98 4.91 14.06
CA ILE A 11 7.95 4.34 15.41
C ILE A 11 7.01 3.12 15.38
N ARG A 12 7.58 1.92 15.54
CA ARG A 12 6.80 0.70 15.74
C ARG A 12 6.18 0.71 17.12
N ARG A 13 4.85 0.77 17.20
CA ARG A 13 4.10 0.15 18.29
C ARG A 13 3.32 -1.01 17.70
N GLU A 14 3.64 -2.21 18.14
CA GLU A 14 2.86 -3.40 17.89
C GLU A 14 1.53 -3.28 18.65
N ASN A 15 0.47 -2.92 17.95
CA ASN A 15 -0.88 -3.20 18.40
C ASN A 15 -1.47 -4.21 17.43
N ALA A 16 -1.86 -5.34 17.99
CA ALA A 16 -2.51 -6.43 17.28
C ALA A 16 -3.74 -5.91 16.51
N GLY A 17 -3.67 -5.94 15.18
CA GLY A 17 -4.83 -5.73 14.32
C GLY A 17 -4.64 -4.86 13.08
N ASN A 18 -3.80 -3.85 13.09
CA ASN A 18 -3.58 -3.01 11.91
C ASN A 18 -2.09 -2.70 11.72
N LYS A 19 -1.43 -3.52 10.90
CA LYS A 19 0.02 -3.42 10.61
C LYS A 19 0.42 -2.22 9.74
N ASN A 20 -0.51 -1.33 9.41
CA ASN A 20 -0.33 -0.32 8.39
C ASN A 20 -0.45 1.12 8.91
N THR A 21 -0.29 1.31 10.20
CA THR A 21 -0.20 2.65 10.79
C THR A 21 1.19 2.84 11.34
N GLU A 22 1.96 3.71 10.72
CA GLU A 22 3.24 4.18 11.21
C GLU A 22 3.03 5.54 11.89
N VAL A 23 3.54 5.70 13.10
CA VAL A 23 3.47 6.94 13.85
C VAL A 23 4.87 7.36 14.23
N SER A 24 5.23 8.58 13.91
CA SER A 24 6.47 9.20 14.36
C SER A 24 6.19 10.49 15.13
N ALA A 25 7.11 10.85 15.99
CA ALA A 25 7.08 12.10 16.71
C ALA A 25 8.44 12.78 16.62
N GLY A 26 8.43 14.10 16.51
CA GLY A 26 9.65 14.88 16.42
C GLY A 26 9.47 16.31 16.93
N ASN A 27 10.59 17.00 17.11
CA ASN A 27 10.59 18.43 17.40
C ASN A 27 10.63 19.20 16.07
N GLY A 28 9.69 20.11 15.89
CA GLY A 28 9.68 21.00 14.72
C GLY A 28 10.81 22.04 14.79
N ASN A 29 11.04 22.70 13.65
CA ASN A 29 12.09 23.72 13.47
C ASN A 29 11.89 25.01 14.32
N ALA A 30 10.74 25.18 14.96
CA ALA A 30 10.50 26.26 15.91
C ALA A 30 10.69 25.73 17.34
N ALA A 31 11.43 26.48 18.13
CA ALA A 31 11.91 26.12 19.48
C ALA A 31 10.80 25.80 20.48
N ASN A 32 9.69 25.25 20.20
CA ASN A 32 8.66 24.74 21.13
C ASN A 32 7.51 24.04 20.41
N THR A 33 7.74 23.55 19.18
CA THR A 33 6.71 22.81 18.44
C THR A 33 6.99 21.31 18.50
N VAL A 34 6.01 20.56 18.97
CA VAL A 34 6.02 19.08 18.91
C VAL A 34 5.01 18.64 17.84
N TYR A 35 5.40 17.71 17.00
CA TYR A 35 4.52 17.14 16.00
C TYR A 35 4.50 15.61 16.08
N PHE A 36 3.41 15.05 15.62
CA PHE A 36 3.27 13.61 15.39
C PHE A 36 2.90 13.40 13.93
N GLU A 37 3.58 12.47 13.29
CA GLU A 37 3.25 12.03 11.95
C GLU A 37 2.66 10.62 12.00
N ALA A 38 1.63 10.37 11.21
CA ALA A 38 1.03 9.06 11.07
C ALA A 38 0.76 8.74 9.60
N THR A 39 1.15 7.55 9.18
CA THR A 39 0.79 7.01 7.86
C THR A 39 -0.35 6.02 8.05
N LEU A 40 -1.45 6.25 7.34
CA LEU A 40 -2.64 5.41 7.39
C LEU A 40 -2.87 4.75 6.04
N SER A 41 -3.13 3.44 6.06
CA SER A 41 -3.66 2.72 4.91
C SER A 41 -5.13 2.43 5.13
N TYR A 42 -5.96 2.70 4.12
CA TYR A 42 -7.40 2.52 4.20
C TYR A 42 -7.94 1.80 2.95
N PRO A 43 -9.03 1.01 3.09
CA PRO A 43 -9.62 0.28 1.99
C PRO A 43 -10.40 1.17 1.03
N GLY A 44 -10.68 0.67 -0.16
CA GLY A 44 -11.67 1.28 -1.06
C GLY A 44 -13.07 1.34 -0.40
N GLY A 45 -13.82 2.38 -0.75
CA GLY A 45 -15.16 2.64 -0.19
C GLY A 45 -15.17 3.60 0.99
N ILE A 46 -14.01 4.00 1.51
CA ILE A 46 -13.85 5.04 2.52
C ILE A 46 -13.05 6.19 1.89
N THR A 47 -13.47 7.41 2.16
CA THR A 47 -12.79 8.61 1.66
C THR A 47 -11.83 9.17 2.70
N ILE A 48 -10.77 9.85 2.23
CA ILE A 48 -9.84 10.54 3.14
C ILE A 48 -10.58 11.59 4.02
N ARG A 49 -11.64 12.20 3.50
CA ARG A 49 -12.45 13.17 4.25
C ARG A 49 -13.14 12.52 5.46
N GLU A 50 -13.68 11.31 5.28
CA GLU A 50 -14.32 10.56 6.38
C GLU A 50 -13.31 10.15 7.45
N ILE A 51 -12.07 9.87 7.05
CA ILE A 51 -10.97 9.55 7.97
C ILE A 51 -10.49 10.81 8.71
N MET A 52 -10.27 11.89 7.99
CA MET A 52 -9.73 13.11 8.58
C MET A 52 -10.71 13.82 9.52
N LYS A 53 -12.02 13.70 9.30
CA LYS A 53 -13.02 14.37 10.13
C LYS A 53 -12.87 14.05 11.63
N PRO A 54 -12.95 12.78 12.08
CA PRO A 54 -12.79 12.46 13.49
C PRO A 54 -11.38 12.75 14.04
N ILE A 55 -10.36 12.66 13.19
CA ILE A 55 -8.98 12.99 13.58
C ILE A 55 -8.86 14.49 13.88
N THR A 56 -9.41 15.33 13.00
CA THR A 56 -9.39 16.79 13.17
C THR A 56 -10.19 17.20 14.40
N GLU A 57 -11.41 16.70 14.57
CA GLU A 57 -12.26 16.97 15.73
C GLU A 57 -11.55 16.57 17.04
N LYS A 58 -10.88 15.42 17.06
CA LYS A 58 -10.14 14.97 18.24
C LYS A 58 -8.91 15.82 18.51
N ALA A 59 -8.15 16.18 17.49
CA ALA A 59 -6.99 17.04 17.61
C ALA A 59 -7.39 18.42 18.19
N GLU A 60 -8.40 19.04 17.63
CA GLU A 60 -8.93 20.34 18.08
C GLU A 60 -9.39 20.29 19.55
N SER A 61 -10.07 19.21 19.96
CA SER A 61 -10.48 19.02 21.35
C SER A 61 -9.32 18.94 22.34
N CYS A 62 -8.11 18.65 21.84
CA CYS A 62 -6.87 18.59 22.63
C CYS A 62 -5.98 19.84 22.43
N GLY A 63 -6.47 20.88 21.76
CA GLY A 63 -5.68 22.07 21.43
C GLY A 63 -4.59 21.82 20.36
N LEU A 64 -4.76 20.77 19.54
CA LEU A 64 -3.84 20.39 18.47
C LEU A 64 -4.44 20.75 17.12
N LYS A 65 -3.57 20.90 16.11
CA LYS A 65 -3.97 21.03 14.71
C LYS A 65 -3.65 19.73 13.97
N ALA A 66 -4.62 19.17 13.27
CA ALA A 66 -4.40 18.09 12.33
C ALA A 66 -4.23 18.64 10.90
N GLU A 67 -3.26 18.11 10.17
CA GLU A 67 -2.97 18.51 8.80
C GLU A 67 -2.76 17.26 7.93
N LEU A 68 -3.45 17.20 6.79
CA LEU A 68 -3.22 16.18 5.78
C LEU A 68 -2.04 16.60 4.90
N VAL A 69 -0.90 15.93 5.05
CA VAL A 69 0.31 16.24 4.28
C VAL A 69 0.22 15.68 2.87
N GLN A 70 -0.25 14.43 2.73
CA GLN A 70 -0.34 13.75 1.46
C GLN A 70 -1.46 12.69 1.49
N ASN A 71 -2.13 12.49 0.36
CA ASN A 71 -3.09 11.41 0.19
C ASN A 71 -2.97 10.81 -1.20
N TYR A 72 -3.05 9.49 -1.25
CA TYR A 72 -3.29 8.71 -2.46
C TYR A 72 -4.48 7.80 -2.20
N ASP A 73 -5.48 7.90 -3.06
CA ASP A 73 -6.68 7.08 -2.94
C ASP A 73 -6.35 5.59 -3.14
N PRO A 74 -7.12 4.68 -2.53
CA PRO A 74 -6.98 3.26 -2.78
C PRO A 74 -7.18 2.93 -4.26
N VAL A 75 -6.34 2.03 -4.77
CA VAL A 75 -6.48 1.50 -6.13
C VAL A 75 -7.48 0.35 -6.09
N VAL A 76 -8.60 0.49 -6.80
CA VAL A 76 -9.67 -0.51 -6.85
C VAL A 76 -9.99 -0.86 -8.30
N PHE A 77 -9.96 -2.15 -8.61
CA PHE A 77 -10.32 -2.69 -9.92
C PHE A 77 -11.36 -3.80 -9.81
N ALA A 78 -12.26 -3.87 -10.79
CA ALA A 78 -13.16 -5.00 -10.93
C ALA A 78 -12.37 -6.24 -11.37
N LYS A 79 -12.60 -7.36 -10.70
CA LYS A 79 -11.87 -8.63 -10.93
C LYS A 79 -12.22 -9.29 -12.26
N ASP A 80 -13.35 -8.93 -12.86
CA ASP A 80 -13.91 -9.53 -14.07
C ASP A 80 -13.52 -8.80 -15.37
N THR A 81 -12.69 -7.76 -15.27
CA THR A 81 -12.20 -7.08 -16.48
C THR A 81 -11.30 -8.00 -17.32
N PRO A 82 -11.31 -7.84 -18.66
CA PRO A 82 -10.45 -8.64 -19.54
C PRO A 82 -8.97 -8.55 -19.16
N MET A 83 -8.51 -7.35 -18.78
CA MET A 83 -7.14 -7.12 -18.34
C MET A 83 -6.79 -7.92 -17.08
N VAL A 84 -7.63 -7.87 -16.05
CA VAL A 84 -7.39 -8.60 -14.79
C VAL A 84 -7.43 -10.11 -15.03
N LYS A 85 -8.37 -10.59 -15.84
CA LYS A 85 -8.43 -12.02 -16.22
C LYS A 85 -7.19 -12.48 -16.99
N ALA A 86 -6.70 -11.70 -17.95
CA ALA A 86 -5.48 -12.04 -18.70
C ALA A 86 -4.26 -12.18 -17.78
N MET A 87 -4.15 -11.31 -16.77
CA MET A 87 -3.09 -11.40 -15.77
C MET A 87 -3.25 -12.61 -14.85
N GLN A 88 -4.46 -12.84 -14.34
CA GLN A 88 -4.78 -14.00 -13.52
C GLN A 88 -4.48 -15.31 -14.24
N ASP A 89 -4.99 -15.49 -15.45
CA ASP A 89 -4.76 -16.68 -16.27
C ASP A 89 -3.27 -16.90 -16.57
N SER A 90 -2.51 -15.82 -16.74
CA SER A 90 -1.07 -15.92 -16.97
C SER A 90 -0.34 -16.46 -15.74
N TYR A 91 -0.70 -15.98 -14.56
CA TYR A 91 -0.18 -16.50 -13.30
C TYR A 91 -0.54 -17.96 -13.10
N GLU A 92 -1.82 -18.31 -13.21
CA GLU A 92 -2.32 -19.67 -13.01
C GLU A 92 -1.69 -20.68 -13.99
N ARG A 93 -1.53 -20.27 -15.26
CA ARG A 93 -0.92 -21.12 -16.30
C ARG A 93 0.56 -21.42 -16.04
N VAL A 94 1.30 -20.45 -15.52
CA VAL A 94 2.74 -20.63 -15.27
C VAL A 94 3.00 -21.37 -13.97
N THR A 95 2.21 -21.09 -12.92
CA THR A 95 2.47 -21.58 -11.57
C THR A 95 1.66 -22.81 -11.19
N GLY A 96 0.51 -23.04 -11.83
CA GLY A 96 -0.49 -24.02 -11.40
C GLY A 96 -1.22 -23.64 -10.10
N MET A 97 -0.96 -22.45 -9.55
CA MET A 97 -1.56 -21.96 -8.31
C MET A 97 -2.77 -21.07 -8.58
N ASN A 98 -3.63 -20.92 -7.58
CA ASN A 98 -4.77 -20.01 -7.65
C ASN A 98 -4.29 -18.54 -7.76
N GLY A 99 -4.65 -17.89 -8.85
CA GLY A 99 -4.31 -16.51 -9.18
C GLY A 99 -5.40 -15.51 -8.87
N THR A 100 -6.41 -15.86 -8.08
CA THR A 100 -7.48 -14.92 -7.73
C THR A 100 -6.91 -13.62 -7.14
N PRO A 101 -7.23 -12.45 -7.73
CA PRO A 101 -6.73 -11.17 -7.24
C PRO A 101 -7.07 -10.94 -5.77
N VAL A 102 -6.07 -10.51 -5.02
CA VAL A 102 -6.17 -10.22 -3.59
C VAL A 102 -6.00 -8.74 -3.31
N THR A 103 -6.51 -8.30 -2.18
CA THR A 103 -6.25 -6.95 -1.68
C THR A 103 -4.93 -6.95 -0.91
N THR A 104 -4.08 -5.99 -1.19
CA THR A 104 -2.88 -5.72 -0.40
C THR A 104 -3.02 -4.40 0.35
N THR A 105 -2.39 -4.32 1.49
CA THR A 105 -2.33 -3.10 2.32
C THR A 105 -1.11 -2.24 1.96
N GLY A 106 -0.18 -2.78 1.17
CA GLY A 106 1.00 -2.07 0.68
C GLY A 106 0.65 -0.93 -0.28
N GLY A 107 1.47 0.11 -0.27
CA GLY A 107 1.44 1.15 -1.28
C GLY A 107 2.26 0.75 -2.51
N THR A 108 1.78 1.11 -3.70
CA THR A 108 2.52 0.97 -4.96
C THR A 108 2.44 2.26 -5.76
N TYR A 109 3.30 2.39 -6.76
CA TYR A 109 3.24 3.51 -7.71
C TYR A 109 1.89 3.62 -8.45
N ALA A 110 1.11 2.53 -8.52
CA ALA A 110 -0.23 2.54 -9.09
C ALA A 110 -1.17 3.54 -8.39
N LYS A 111 -0.92 3.87 -7.13
CA LYS A 111 -1.69 4.92 -6.41
C LYS A 111 -1.49 6.32 -6.99
N ALA A 112 -0.34 6.58 -7.62
CA ALA A 112 -0.01 7.86 -8.24
C ALA A 112 -0.29 7.89 -9.75
N MET A 113 -0.64 6.75 -10.35
CA MET A 113 -0.83 6.61 -11.79
C MET A 113 -2.23 6.08 -12.12
N PRO A 114 -3.14 6.93 -12.61
CA PRO A 114 -4.51 6.52 -12.94
C PRO A 114 -4.55 5.36 -13.96
N GLY A 115 -5.44 4.41 -13.74
CA GLY A 115 -5.68 3.31 -14.67
C GLY A 115 -4.62 2.19 -14.66
N ILE A 116 -3.65 2.21 -13.76
CA ILE A 116 -2.64 1.15 -13.65
C ILE A 116 -3.06 0.12 -12.63
N VAL A 117 -3.17 -1.13 -13.06
CA VAL A 117 -3.41 -2.29 -12.18
C VAL A 117 -2.07 -2.80 -11.66
N PRO A 118 -1.85 -2.83 -10.34
CA PRO A 118 -0.66 -3.46 -9.78
C PRO A 118 -0.69 -4.96 -10.05
N PHE A 119 0.36 -5.47 -10.64
CA PHE A 119 0.52 -6.89 -10.90
C PHE A 119 1.94 -7.31 -10.59
N GLY A 120 2.08 -8.27 -9.70
CA GLY A 120 3.38 -8.83 -9.34
C GLY A 120 3.20 -9.85 -8.25
N PRO A 121 3.59 -11.12 -8.50
CA PRO A 121 3.43 -12.16 -7.51
C PRO A 121 4.43 -12.03 -6.38
N SER A 122 3.93 -12.26 -5.16
CA SER A 122 4.74 -12.75 -4.05
C SER A 122 4.44 -14.23 -3.90
N PHE A 123 5.47 -15.06 -3.90
CA PHE A 123 5.28 -16.50 -3.79
C PHE A 123 5.09 -16.96 -2.34
N PRO A 124 4.50 -18.15 -2.11
CA PRO A 124 4.40 -18.74 -0.78
C PRO A 124 5.77 -18.79 -0.08
N GLY A 125 5.82 -18.44 1.20
CA GLY A 125 7.04 -18.39 1.97
C GLY A 125 7.78 -17.04 1.96
N GLN A 126 7.42 -16.10 1.10
CA GLN A 126 8.06 -14.77 1.00
C GLN A 126 7.35 -13.69 1.83
N LYS A 127 6.36 -14.05 2.63
CA LYS A 127 5.64 -13.08 3.46
C LYS A 127 6.55 -12.48 4.53
N GLY A 128 6.61 -11.15 4.57
CA GLY A 128 7.36 -10.42 5.59
C GLY A 128 8.86 -10.26 5.30
N ILE A 129 9.31 -10.64 4.10
CA ILE A 129 10.70 -10.44 3.65
C ILE A 129 10.90 -9.02 3.13
N SER A 130 9.90 -8.48 2.42
CA SER A 130 9.96 -7.16 1.80
C SER A 130 10.19 -6.05 2.83
N HIS A 131 11.00 -5.06 2.46
CA HIS A 131 11.36 -3.90 3.28
C HIS A 131 12.15 -4.24 4.56
N ASN A 132 12.80 -5.40 4.59
CA ASN A 132 13.66 -5.81 5.70
C ASN A 132 15.13 -5.94 5.26
N PRO A 133 16.10 -5.83 6.19
CA PRO A 133 17.46 -6.17 5.89
C PRO A 133 17.58 -7.59 5.34
N ASN A 134 18.45 -7.77 4.34
CA ASN A 134 18.63 -9.04 3.64
C ASN A 134 17.36 -9.54 2.91
N GLU A 135 16.56 -8.65 2.37
CA GLU A 135 15.48 -9.02 1.44
C GLU A 135 16.05 -9.88 0.30
N TRP A 136 15.36 -10.97 -0.01
CA TRP A 136 15.84 -11.94 -0.98
C TRP A 136 14.68 -12.50 -1.82
N MET A 137 15.05 -13.03 -2.99
CA MET A 137 14.19 -13.82 -3.85
C MET A 137 15.00 -15.01 -4.37
N THR A 138 14.38 -16.17 -4.53
CA THR A 138 15.05 -17.31 -5.15
C THR A 138 15.22 -17.08 -6.65
N VAL A 139 16.24 -17.70 -7.25
CA VAL A 139 16.43 -17.65 -8.72
C VAL A 139 15.24 -18.28 -9.44
N ASP A 140 14.68 -19.34 -8.90
CA ASP A 140 13.51 -20.02 -9.46
C ASP A 140 12.27 -19.14 -9.45
N ASP A 141 12.04 -18.38 -8.38
CA ASP A 141 10.95 -17.40 -8.30
C ASP A 141 11.17 -16.26 -9.29
N LEU A 142 12.39 -15.77 -9.44
CA LEU A 142 12.73 -14.74 -10.42
C LEU A 142 12.44 -15.22 -11.86
N LEU A 143 12.85 -16.43 -12.21
CA LEU A 143 12.59 -17.02 -13.51
C LEU A 143 11.09 -17.27 -13.74
N THR A 144 10.38 -17.70 -12.70
CA THR A 144 8.93 -17.89 -12.74
C THR A 144 8.22 -16.55 -12.96
N ASN A 145 8.64 -15.50 -12.26
CA ASN A 145 8.15 -14.13 -12.47
C ASN A 145 8.36 -13.67 -13.92
N ALA A 146 9.54 -13.88 -14.47
CA ALA A 146 9.84 -13.51 -15.85
C ALA A 146 8.89 -14.21 -16.85
N LYS A 147 8.59 -15.51 -16.65
CA LYS A 147 7.64 -16.26 -17.48
C LYS A 147 6.22 -15.71 -17.35
N ILE A 148 5.77 -15.39 -16.11
CA ILE A 148 4.44 -14.81 -15.85
C ILE A 148 4.31 -13.48 -16.58
N TYR A 149 5.29 -12.57 -16.43
CA TYR A 149 5.26 -11.26 -17.08
C TYR A 149 5.29 -11.37 -18.61
N ALA A 150 6.13 -12.24 -19.18
CA ALA A 150 6.19 -12.44 -20.62
C ALA A 150 4.83 -12.88 -21.17
N LEU A 151 4.18 -13.84 -20.52
CA LEU A 151 2.86 -14.33 -20.93
C LEU A 151 1.77 -13.28 -20.72
N ALA A 152 1.80 -12.58 -19.60
CA ALA A 152 0.82 -11.52 -19.31
C ALA A 152 0.92 -10.38 -20.32
N LEU A 153 2.12 -9.87 -20.61
CA LEU A 153 2.34 -8.83 -21.61
C LEU A 153 1.88 -9.26 -23.01
N TYR A 154 2.19 -10.49 -23.40
CA TYR A 154 1.75 -11.03 -24.68
C TYR A 154 0.21 -11.05 -24.79
N ARG A 155 -0.49 -11.49 -23.75
CA ARG A 155 -1.96 -11.51 -23.72
C ARG A 155 -2.59 -10.13 -23.65
N LEU A 156 -2.02 -9.24 -22.85
CA LEU A 156 -2.51 -7.87 -22.73
C LEU A 156 -2.37 -7.09 -24.05
N ALA A 157 -1.35 -7.39 -24.84
CA ALA A 157 -1.16 -6.78 -26.15
C ALA A 157 -2.19 -7.24 -27.21
N GLN A 158 -3.04 -8.22 -26.88
CA GLN A 158 -4.08 -8.74 -27.75
C GLN A 158 -5.51 -8.32 -27.36
N LEU A 159 -5.64 -7.55 -26.29
CA LEU A 159 -6.90 -6.97 -25.84
C LEU A 159 -7.23 -5.68 -26.60
#